data_6aed4e2d9ad6593f1f5ceff2f2dd4be0
#
_entry.id   6aed4e2d9ad6593f1f5ceff2f2dd4be0
#
_cell.length_a   1.000
_cell.length_b   1.000
_cell.length_c   1.000
_cell.angle_alpha   90.00
_cell.angle_beta   90.00
_cell.angle_gamma   90.00
#
_symmetry.space_group_name_H-M   'P 1'
#
loop_
_entity.id
_entity.type
_entity.pdbx_description
1 polymer ?
#
loop_
_entity_poly.entity_id
_entity_poly.type
_entity_poly.pdbx_seq_one_letter_code
_entity_poly.pdbx_strand_id
1 'polypeptide(L)'
;MTNATSIAQALPCQRRVAVQWVAAGILLPGWANGAQAQVALSGAINHAGRFRALSQRMAKSWLMLEQGLLARPSRLVLRQSVRHFDSRLKELGIQTSGTENHAAWAELAGLWPRYRALLEVPPNPADARELFTINEDVLEAADQLARGLAKAQGTHKAQLVNLAGRSRMLSQRAAKHFLFRHMGIHVADCRSRLENASAEFSATLAELKASALDEPGFSARLESAGNLWKLFRSAMDIRDPGDFPQTARKVFRISEDLLSRAEAVVEHCIGLPDNKGYPPAQQVVTA
;
A
#
# COMPACT_ATOMS: atom_id res chain seq x y z
N MET A 1 79.59 -10.55 -6.53
CA MET A 1 79.53 -9.53 -7.59
C MET A 1 78.09 -9.14 -7.71
N THR A 2 77.51 -8.04 -7.39
CA THR A 2 77.90 -6.68 -7.13
C THR A 2 76.76 -6.03 -6.36
N ASN A 3 77.10 -5.31 -5.36
CA ASN A 3 76.38 -4.30 -4.60
C ASN A 3 75.24 -3.56 -5.24
N ALA A 4 74.18 -3.34 -4.48
CA ALA A 4 73.25 -2.22 -4.66
C ALA A 4 73.02 -1.55 -3.30
N THR A 5 73.48 -0.36 -3.20
CA THR A 5 73.55 0.55 -2.06
C THR A 5 72.17 1.20 -1.82
N SER A 6 71.69 1.14 -0.58
CA SER A 6 70.53 1.85 -0.06
C SER A 6 70.83 3.33 0.12
N ILE A 7 70.05 4.21 -0.38
CA ILE A 7 70.00 5.65 -0.06
C ILE A 7 68.70 5.98 0.63
N ALA A 8 68.80 6.14 1.97
CA ALA A 8 67.66 6.70 2.74
C ALA A 8 67.69 8.23 2.61
N GLN A 9 66.62 8.79 2.03
CA GLN A 9 66.38 10.24 2.05
C GLN A 9 65.41 10.55 3.19
N ALA A 10 65.91 11.35 4.14
CA ALA A 10 65.17 11.93 5.24
C ALA A 10 64.22 13.05 4.72
N LEU A 11 62.94 13.00 5.08
CA LEU A 11 62.00 14.08 4.87
C LEU A 11 61.94 14.99 6.10
N PRO A 12 61.78 16.32 5.91
CA PRO A 12 61.80 17.29 7.01
C PRO A 12 60.50 17.32 7.80
N CYS A 13 60.67 17.51 9.08
CA CYS A 13 59.65 17.72 10.11
C CYS A 13 58.75 18.93 9.80
N GLN A 14 57.52 18.73 9.42
CA GLN A 14 56.52 19.80 9.34
C GLN A 14 55.83 19.99 10.69
N ARG A 15 55.98 21.22 11.21
CA ARG A 15 55.38 21.71 12.45
C ARG A 15 53.85 21.59 12.36
N ARG A 16 53.23 20.84 13.26
CA ARG A 16 51.80 20.83 13.49
C ARG A 16 51.35 22.15 14.12
N VAL A 17 50.69 22.99 13.36
CA VAL A 17 49.89 24.11 13.90
C VAL A 17 48.61 23.52 14.40
N ALA A 18 48.42 23.47 15.70
CA ALA A 18 47.17 23.10 16.33
C ALA A 18 46.20 24.29 16.21
N VAL A 19 45.28 24.20 15.28
CA VAL A 19 44.12 25.10 15.23
C VAL A 19 43.10 24.57 16.22
N GLN A 20 42.99 25.20 17.37
CA GLN A 20 41.91 24.96 18.34
C GLN A 20 40.64 25.55 17.78
N TRP A 21 39.74 24.68 17.29
CA TRP A 21 38.35 25.04 17.05
C TRP A 21 37.59 25.05 18.39
N VAL A 22 37.34 26.24 18.88
CA VAL A 22 36.34 26.44 19.94
C VAL A 22 34.98 26.18 19.30
N ALA A 23 34.49 24.99 19.43
CA ALA A 23 33.11 24.66 19.05
C ALA A 23 32.18 25.25 20.12
N ALA A 24 31.64 26.42 19.87
CA ALA A 24 30.49 26.90 20.58
C ALA A 24 29.29 26.02 20.22
N GLY A 25 29.08 24.97 21.03
CA GLY A 25 27.94 24.06 20.93
C GLY A 25 26.69 24.81 21.35
N ILE A 26 25.95 25.37 20.41
CA ILE A 26 24.54 25.67 20.62
C ILE A 26 23.80 24.36 20.36
N LEU A 27 23.56 23.60 21.44
CA LEU A 27 22.62 22.50 21.48
C LEU A 27 21.22 23.08 21.28
N LEU A 28 20.66 22.95 20.11
CA LEU A 28 19.22 23.07 19.89
C LEU A 28 18.63 21.63 19.85
N PRO A 29 18.13 21.09 20.97
CA PRO A 29 17.59 19.75 21.04
C PRO A 29 16.08 19.74 20.85
N GLY A 30 15.58 20.21 19.74
CA GLY A 30 14.12 20.24 19.52
C GLY A 30 13.68 19.85 18.13
N TRP A 31 14.51 20.02 17.13
CA TRP A 31 14.06 19.93 15.73
C TRP A 31 14.31 18.57 15.08
N ALA A 32 15.27 17.80 15.58
CA ALA A 32 15.56 16.47 15.04
C ALA A 32 14.47 15.43 15.39
N ASN A 33 13.85 15.54 16.56
CA ASN A 33 12.81 14.62 17.01
C ASN A 33 11.51 14.77 16.22
N GLY A 34 11.14 15.98 15.80
CA GLY A 34 9.93 16.24 15.02
C GLY A 34 9.97 15.60 13.63
N ALA A 35 11.08 15.76 12.91
CA ALA A 35 11.23 15.21 11.56
C ALA A 35 11.26 13.67 11.54
N GLN A 36 11.94 13.05 12.51
CA GLN A 36 11.96 11.60 12.64
C GLN A 36 10.60 11.01 13.03
N ALA A 37 9.86 11.64 13.93
CA ALA A 37 8.51 11.24 14.31
C ALA A 37 7.55 11.36 13.12
N GLN A 38 7.69 12.38 12.29
CA GLN A 38 6.84 12.63 11.13
C GLN A 38 7.11 11.63 9.99
N VAL A 39 8.36 11.25 9.75
CA VAL A 39 8.73 10.19 8.80
C VAL A 39 8.19 8.84 9.27
N ALA A 40 8.29 8.53 10.55
CA ALA A 40 7.75 7.30 11.13
C ALA A 40 6.22 7.22 10.97
N LEU A 41 5.50 8.34 11.16
CA LEU A 41 4.05 8.39 11.07
C LEU A 41 3.56 8.27 9.60
N SER A 42 4.23 8.89 8.64
CA SER A 42 3.94 8.70 7.21
C SER A 42 4.15 7.25 6.78
N GLY A 43 5.16 6.57 7.34
CA GLY A 43 5.38 5.13 7.20
C GLY A 43 4.21 4.32 7.77
N ALA A 44 3.71 4.67 8.95
CA ALA A 44 2.56 4.00 9.59
C ALA A 44 1.29 4.10 8.74
N ILE A 45 0.98 5.28 8.17
CA ILE A 45 -0.17 5.47 7.26
C ILE A 45 -0.03 4.60 6.02
N ASN A 46 1.15 4.56 5.41
CA ASN A 46 1.40 3.70 4.25
C ASN A 46 1.24 2.22 4.59
N HIS A 47 1.72 1.77 5.76
CA HIS A 47 1.56 0.39 6.23
C HIS A 47 0.09 0.05 6.47
N ALA A 48 -0.66 0.91 7.16
CA ALA A 48 -2.10 0.73 7.36
C ALA A 48 -2.86 0.70 6.03
N GLY A 49 -2.53 1.60 5.10
CA GLY A 49 -3.09 1.60 3.75
C GLY A 49 -2.79 0.31 2.97
N ARG A 50 -1.65 -0.32 3.20
CA ARG A 50 -1.30 -1.61 2.59
C ARG A 50 -2.16 -2.76 3.09
N PHE A 51 -2.62 -2.77 4.35
CA PHE A 51 -3.52 -3.82 4.84
C PHE A 51 -4.81 -3.90 4.06
N ARG A 52 -5.39 -2.74 3.66
CA ARG A 52 -6.56 -2.70 2.78
C ARG A 52 -6.31 -3.47 1.46
N ALA A 53 -5.20 -3.19 0.80
CA ALA A 53 -4.85 -3.84 -0.46
C ALA A 53 -4.46 -5.30 -0.29
N LEU A 54 -3.69 -5.63 0.75
CA LEU A 54 -3.24 -7.00 1.04
C LEU A 54 -4.40 -7.91 1.36
N SER A 55 -5.39 -7.48 2.15
CA SER A 55 -6.58 -8.28 2.45
C SER A 55 -7.32 -8.67 1.18
N GLN A 56 -7.54 -7.73 0.26
CA GLN A 56 -8.22 -7.99 -1.00
C GLN A 56 -7.38 -8.87 -1.95
N ARG A 57 -6.08 -8.65 -1.98
CA ARG A 57 -5.12 -9.42 -2.78
C ARG A 57 -5.05 -10.88 -2.33
N MET A 58 -5.10 -11.13 -1.02
CA MET A 58 -5.13 -12.49 -0.45
C MET A 58 -6.41 -13.22 -0.85
N ALA A 59 -7.59 -12.62 -0.66
CA ALA A 59 -8.86 -13.21 -1.06
C ALA A 59 -8.93 -13.50 -2.57
N LYS A 60 -8.51 -12.54 -3.41
CA LYS A 60 -8.39 -12.75 -4.86
C LYS A 60 -7.52 -13.95 -5.20
N SER A 61 -6.36 -14.06 -4.57
CA SER A 61 -5.41 -15.15 -4.85
C SER A 61 -5.93 -16.50 -4.38
N TRP A 62 -6.62 -16.54 -3.25
CA TRP A 62 -7.30 -17.72 -2.74
C TRP A 62 -8.40 -18.20 -3.70
N LEU A 63 -9.24 -17.28 -4.22
CA LEU A 63 -10.29 -17.60 -5.19
C LEU A 63 -9.73 -18.13 -6.51
N MET A 64 -8.59 -17.64 -6.96
CA MET A 64 -7.90 -18.17 -8.13
C MET A 64 -7.38 -19.59 -7.90
N LEU A 65 -6.91 -19.89 -6.69
CA LEU A 65 -6.47 -21.24 -6.31
C LEU A 65 -7.63 -22.20 -6.22
N GLU A 66 -8.73 -21.78 -5.62
CA GLU A 66 -9.96 -22.57 -5.51
C GLU A 66 -10.45 -23.03 -6.88
N GLN A 67 -10.40 -22.13 -7.87
CA GLN A 67 -10.82 -22.43 -9.24
C GLN A 67 -9.76 -23.09 -10.10
N GLY A 68 -8.61 -23.49 -9.54
CA GLY A 68 -7.51 -24.12 -10.27
C GLY A 68 -6.80 -23.21 -11.26
N LEU A 69 -6.97 -21.89 -11.15
CA LEU A 69 -6.42 -20.91 -12.09
C LEU A 69 -5.11 -20.30 -11.60
N LEU A 70 -4.10 -20.25 -12.48
CA LEU A 70 -2.78 -19.67 -12.17
C LEU A 70 -2.21 -20.16 -10.81
N ALA A 71 -2.27 -21.46 -10.54
CA ALA A 71 -1.97 -22.03 -9.23
C ALA A 71 -0.61 -21.60 -8.64
N ARG A 72 0.46 -21.60 -9.44
CA ARG A 72 1.80 -21.16 -8.98
C ARG A 72 1.86 -19.66 -8.66
N PRO A 73 1.48 -18.74 -9.58
CA PRO A 73 1.45 -17.31 -9.30
C PRO A 73 0.54 -16.96 -8.12
N SER A 74 -0.67 -17.50 -8.08
CA SER A 74 -1.64 -17.20 -7.00
C SER A 74 -1.14 -17.64 -5.63
N ARG A 75 -0.52 -18.83 -5.54
CA ARG A 75 0.09 -19.31 -4.29
C ARG A 75 1.27 -18.44 -3.84
N LEU A 76 2.09 -17.98 -4.77
CA LEU A 76 3.20 -17.09 -4.46
C LEU A 76 2.69 -15.75 -3.93
N VAL A 77 1.74 -15.14 -4.63
CA VAL A 77 1.11 -13.86 -4.24
C VAL A 77 0.44 -13.98 -2.88
N LEU A 78 -0.32 -15.05 -2.63
CA LEU A 78 -0.97 -15.29 -1.34
C LEU A 78 0.04 -15.37 -0.20
N ARG A 79 1.05 -16.23 -0.32
CA ARG A 79 2.10 -16.40 0.71
C ARG A 79 2.88 -15.11 0.98
N GLN A 80 3.22 -14.36 -0.05
CA GLN A 80 3.91 -13.08 0.12
C GLN A 80 3.01 -12.07 0.84
N SER A 81 1.73 -11.99 0.47
CA SER A 81 0.78 -11.08 1.09
C SER A 81 0.54 -11.40 2.56
N VAL A 82 0.40 -12.69 2.92
CA VAL A 82 0.28 -13.15 4.32
C VAL A 82 1.51 -12.74 5.13
N ARG A 83 2.72 -13.01 4.63
CA ARG A 83 3.96 -12.62 5.34
C ARG A 83 4.09 -11.12 5.53
N HIS A 84 3.75 -10.34 4.51
CA HIS A 84 3.79 -8.88 4.61
C HIS A 84 2.76 -8.35 5.61
N PHE A 85 1.56 -8.92 5.62
CA PHE A 85 0.52 -8.56 6.58
C PHE A 85 0.98 -8.86 8.01
N ASP A 86 1.47 -10.07 8.28
CA ASP A 86 1.99 -10.49 9.58
C ASP A 86 3.09 -9.55 10.12
N SER A 87 4.11 -9.30 9.30
CA SER A 87 5.24 -8.47 9.69
C SER A 87 4.79 -7.05 10.03
N ARG A 88 3.99 -6.44 9.14
CA ARG A 88 3.56 -5.04 9.32
C ARG A 88 2.55 -4.87 10.43
N LEU A 89 1.70 -5.88 10.68
CA LEU A 89 0.76 -5.83 11.80
C LEU A 89 1.48 -5.76 13.15
N LYS A 90 2.57 -6.54 13.32
CA LYS A 90 3.42 -6.50 14.52
C LYS A 90 4.12 -5.16 14.68
N GLU A 91 4.73 -4.64 13.62
CA GLU A 91 5.41 -3.35 13.63
C GLU A 91 4.46 -2.21 14.00
N LEU A 92 3.26 -2.21 13.39
CA LEU A 92 2.28 -1.17 13.62
C LEU A 92 1.69 -1.23 15.03
N GLY A 93 1.59 -2.42 15.63
CA GLY A 93 1.19 -2.58 17.03
C GLY A 93 2.13 -1.87 18.01
N ILE A 94 3.43 -1.93 17.75
CA ILE A 94 4.42 -1.21 18.55
C ILE A 94 4.28 0.31 18.32
N GLN A 95 4.10 0.75 17.07
CA GLN A 95 3.99 2.17 16.72
C GLN A 95 2.71 2.83 17.22
N THR A 96 1.61 2.09 17.34
CA THR A 96 0.33 2.61 17.82
C THR A 96 0.15 2.48 19.33
N SER A 97 1.04 1.75 20.03
CA SER A 97 0.94 1.55 21.48
C SER A 97 0.89 2.89 22.22
N GLY A 98 -0.11 3.05 23.10
CA GLY A 98 -0.33 4.28 23.84
C GLY A 98 -0.95 5.44 23.04
N THR A 99 -1.36 5.22 21.80
CA THR A 99 -2.04 6.22 20.96
C THR A 99 -3.53 5.93 20.80
N GLU A 100 -4.30 6.93 20.34
CA GLU A 100 -5.73 6.78 20.02
C GLU A 100 -5.99 5.69 18.96
N ASN A 101 -5.01 5.44 18.10
CA ASN A 101 -5.14 4.47 17.01
C ASN A 101 -4.90 3.02 17.44
N HIS A 102 -4.50 2.78 18.70
CA HIS A 102 -4.23 1.42 19.19
C HIS A 102 -5.48 0.54 19.20
N ALA A 103 -6.65 1.10 19.52
CA ALA A 103 -7.92 0.36 19.49
C ALA A 103 -8.25 -0.14 18.07
N ALA A 104 -8.10 0.71 17.04
CA ALA A 104 -8.32 0.31 15.64
C ALA A 104 -7.30 -0.74 15.17
N TRP A 105 -6.04 -0.65 15.63
CA TRP A 105 -5.06 -1.70 15.39
C TRP A 105 -5.46 -3.02 16.07
N ALA A 106 -5.91 -2.98 17.33
CA ALA A 106 -6.30 -4.16 18.09
C ALA A 106 -7.50 -4.88 17.45
N GLU A 107 -8.47 -4.16 16.91
CA GLU A 107 -9.57 -4.72 16.14
C GLU A 107 -9.07 -5.50 14.92
N LEU A 108 -8.21 -4.88 14.09
CA LEU A 108 -7.60 -5.54 12.94
C LEU A 108 -6.77 -6.77 13.35
N ALA A 109 -6.00 -6.65 14.44
CA ALA A 109 -5.18 -7.74 14.96
C ALA A 109 -6.03 -8.90 15.51
N GLY A 110 -7.20 -8.61 16.06
CA GLY A 110 -8.16 -9.60 16.53
C GLY A 110 -8.83 -10.43 15.40
N LEU A 111 -9.08 -9.79 14.26
CA LEU A 111 -9.63 -10.45 13.07
C LEU A 111 -8.59 -11.31 12.32
N TRP A 112 -7.32 -10.94 12.41
CA TRP A 112 -6.26 -11.55 11.61
C TRP A 112 -6.08 -13.05 11.80
N PRO A 113 -6.08 -13.64 13.02
CA PRO A 113 -5.89 -15.08 13.20
C PRO A 113 -6.93 -15.92 12.47
N ARG A 114 -8.21 -15.54 12.54
CA ARG A 114 -9.30 -16.23 11.84
C ARG A 114 -9.17 -16.10 10.33
N TYR A 115 -8.89 -14.89 9.82
CA TYR A 115 -8.70 -14.68 8.39
C TYR A 115 -7.50 -15.45 7.86
N ARG A 116 -6.38 -15.42 8.57
CA ARG A 116 -5.16 -16.15 8.23
C ARG A 116 -5.38 -17.67 8.21
N ALA A 117 -6.05 -18.24 9.21
CA ALA A 117 -6.34 -19.66 9.27
C ALA A 117 -7.10 -20.14 8.01
N LEU A 118 -8.08 -19.36 7.55
CA LEU A 118 -8.84 -19.65 6.34
C LEU A 118 -7.97 -19.58 5.05
N LEU A 119 -6.98 -18.68 5.02
CA LEU A 119 -6.09 -18.53 3.87
C LEU A 119 -5.00 -19.61 3.78
N GLU A 120 -4.66 -20.26 4.90
CA GLU A 120 -3.57 -21.26 4.98
C GLU A 120 -4.04 -22.69 4.70
N VAL A 121 -5.34 -22.98 4.81
CA VAL A 121 -5.89 -24.27 4.40
C VAL A 121 -6.08 -24.37 2.89
N PRO A 122 -6.08 -25.59 2.31
CA PRO A 122 -6.41 -25.75 0.90
C PRO A 122 -7.79 -25.17 0.58
N PRO A 123 -7.90 -24.28 -0.43
CA PRO A 123 -9.18 -23.66 -0.77
C PRO A 123 -10.23 -24.69 -1.17
N ASN A 124 -11.46 -24.47 -0.68
CA ASN A 124 -12.65 -25.25 -1.07
C ASN A 124 -13.87 -24.33 -1.20
N PRO A 125 -14.89 -24.70 -2.01
CA PRO A 125 -16.06 -23.84 -2.27
C PRO A 125 -16.87 -23.51 -1.02
N ALA A 126 -16.89 -24.39 0.00
CA ALA A 126 -17.67 -24.16 1.22
C ALA A 126 -17.14 -22.96 2.02
N ASP A 127 -15.81 -22.77 2.04
CA ASP A 127 -15.17 -21.70 2.78
C ASP A 127 -15.30 -20.33 2.08
N ALA A 128 -15.71 -20.30 0.82
CA ALA A 128 -15.74 -19.06 0.05
C ALA A 128 -16.73 -18.01 0.59
N ARG A 129 -17.84 -18.43 1.20
CA ARG A 129 -18.80 -17.51 1.85
C ARG A 129 -18.23 -16.93 3.14
N GLU A 130 -17.54 -17.75 3.93
CA GLU A 130 -16.84 -17.26 5.12
C GLU A 130 -15.72 -16.31 4.74
N LEU A 131 -14.95 -16.66 3.70
CA LEU A 131 -13.91 -15.78 3.16
C LEU A 131 -14.47 -14.41 2.74
N PHE A 132 -15.64 -14.38 2.10
CA PHE A 132 -16.30 -13.13 1.72
C PHE A 132 -16.54 -12.25 2.95
N THR A 133 -17.16 -12.79 3.99
CA THR A 133 -17.53 -12.04 5.19
C THR A 133 -16.31 -11.54 5.94
N ILE A 134 -15.41 -12.46 6.35
CA ILE A 134 -14.23 -12.06 7.14
C ILE A 134 -13.28 -11.11 6.38
N ASN A 135 -13.23 -11.21 5.06
CA ASN A 135 -12.43 -10.30 4.24
C ASN A 135 -12.98 -8.87 4.25
N GLU A 136 -14.29 -8.68 4.26
CA GLU A 136 -14.89 -7.35 4.38
C GLU A 136 -14.67 -6.76 5.79
N ASP A 137 -14.78 -7.57 6.84
CA ASP A 137 -14.50 -7.14 8.22
C ASP A 137 -13.03 -6.69 8.35
N VAL A 138 -12.09 -7.47 7.82
CA VAL A 138 -10.66 -7.10 7.80
C VAL A 138 -10.40 -5.83 6.98
N LEU A 139 -11.11 -5.64 5.86
CA LEU A 139 -10.99 -4.42 5.07
C LEU A 139 -11.48 -3.20 5.85
N GLU A 140 -12.64 -3.30 6.52
CA GLU A 140 -13.20 -2.20 7.30
C GLU A 140 -12.27 -1.80 8.45
N ALA A 141 -11.80 -2.76 9.24
CA ALA A 141 -10.85 -2.50 10.32
C ALA A 141 -9.53 -1.87 9.81
N ALA A 142 -9.02 -2.35 8.67
CA ALA A 142 -7.82 -1.77 8.04
C ALA A 142 -8.07 -0.33 7.53
N ASP A 143 -9.27 -0.03 7.05
CA ASP A 143 -9.62 1.31 6.58
C ASP A 143 -9.81 2.29 7.74
N GLN A 144 -10.43 1.86 8.84
CA GLN A 144 -10.54 2.64 10.07
C GLN A 144 -9.16 3.01 10.62
N LEU A 145 -8.25 2.04 10.71
CA LEU A 145 -6.88 2.29 11.15
C LEU A 145 -6.14 3.28 10.24
N ALA A 146 -6.23 3.11 8.93
CA ALA A 146 -5.56 4.00 7.98
C ALA A 146 -6.11 5.44 8.04
N ARG A 147 -7.43 5.61 8.17
CA ARG A 147 -8.08 6.91 8.33
C ARG A 147 -7.70 7.56 9.67
N GLY A 148 -7.70 6.79 10.74
CA GLY A 148 -7.32 7.26 12.08
C GLY A 148 -5.90 7.82 12.10
N LEU A 149 -4.95 7.08 11.55
CA LEU A 149 -3.55 7.51 11.45
C LEU A 149 -3.38 8.76 10.57
N ALA A 150 -4.06 8.83 9.43
CA ALA A 150 -4.01 10.01 8.56
C ALA A 150 -4.61 11.24 9.23
N LYS A 151 -5.72 11.08 9.98
CA LYS A 151 -6.34 12.14 10.77
C LYS A 151 -5.42 12.62 11.89
N ALA A 152 -4.80 11.70 12.63
CA ALA A 152 -3.88 12.01 13.71
C ALA A 152 -2.64 12.80 13.23
N GLN A 153 -2.15 12.52 12.02
CA GLN A 153 -1.06 13.30 11.44
C GLN A 153 -1.50 14.69 10.98
N GLY A 154 -2.74 14.84 10.51
CA GLY A 154 -3.35 16.13 10.17
C GLY A 154 -2.72 16.90 9.01
N THR A 155 -1.75 16.32 8.29
CA THR A 155 -1.07 16.98 7.17
C THR A 155 -1.73 16.67 5.82
N HIS A 156 -1.62 17.59 4.87
CA HIS A 156 -2.10 17.34 3.51
C HIS A 156 -1.41 16.13 2.86
N LYS A 157 -0.12 15.98 3.08
CA LYS A 157 0.65 14.80 2.64
C LYS A 157 0.06 13.49 3.16
N ALA A 158 -0.32 13.43 4.44
CA ALA A 158 -0.96 12.26 5.03
C ALA A 158 -2.28 11.91 4.33
N GLN A 159 -3.07 12.93 4.00
CA GLN A 159 -4.31 12.77 3.25
C GLN A 159 -4.04 12.24 1.84
N LEU A 160 -3.05 12.79 1.12
CA LEU A 160 -2.65 12.30 -0.20
C LEU A 160 -2.15 10.86 -0.18
N VAL A 161 -1.32 10.49 0.79
CA VAL A 161 -0.84 9.10 0.97
C VAL A 161 -2.01 8.14 1.24
N ASN A 162 -2.95 8.54 2.10
CA ASN A 162 -4.15 7.75 2.38
C ASN A 162 -5.04 7.61 1.13
N LEU A 163 -5.28 8.70 0.42
CA LEU A 163 -6.08 8.74 -0.81
C LEU A 163 -5.43 7.88 -1.91
N ALA A 164 -4.15 8.08 -2.20
CA ALA A 164 -3.42 7.28 -3.16
C ALA A 164 -3.41 5.79 -2.79
N GLY A 165 -3.33 5.49 -1.49
CA GLY A 165 -3.42 4.12 -0.96
C GLY A 165 -4.74 3.42 -1.28
N ARG A 166 -5.85 4.15 -1.46
CA ARG A 166 -7.16 3.58 -1.86
C ARG A 166 -7.11 2.97 -3.25
N SER A 167 -6.39 3.57 -4.20
CA SER A 167 -6.27 3.03 -5.56
C SER A 167 -5.64 1.63 -5.59
N ARG A 168 -4.68 1.33 -4.69
CA ARG A 168 -4.12 -0.02 -4.50
C ARG A 168 -5.20 -1.02 -4.11
N MET A 169 -6.01 -0.67 -3.10
CA MET A 169 -7.08 -1.51 -2.59
C MET A 169 -8.17 -1.75 -3.64
N LEU A 170 -8.60 -0.69 -4.34
CA LEU A 170 -9.70 -0.76 -5.31
C LEU A 170 -9.40 -1.70 -6.47
N SER A 171 -8.15 -1.74 -6.95
CA SER A 171 -7.73 -2.66 -8.01
C SER A 171 -7.87 -4.13 -7.61
N GLN A 172 -7.51 -4.47 -6.37
CA GLN A 172 -7.60 -5.82 -5.84
C GLN A 172 -9.04 -6.19 -5.46
N ARG A 173 -9.79 -5.23 -4.90
CA ARG A 173 -11.20 -5.39 -4.53
C ARG A 173 -12.08 -5.70 -5.74
N ALA A 174 -11.89 -4.97 -6.84
CA ALA A 174 -12.62 -5.21 -8.06
C ALA A 174 -12.35 -6.62 -8.62
N ALA A 175 -11.09 -7.05 -8.70
CA ALA A 175 -10.74 -8.40 -9.13
C ALA A 175 -11.34 -9.49 -8.22
N LYS A 176 -11.34 -9.29 -6.90
CA LYS A 176 -11.95 -10.20 -5.93
C LYS A 176 -13.46 -10.35 -6.18
N HIS A 177 -14.19 -9.23 -6.30
CA HIS A 177 -15.65 -9.29 -6.51
C HIS A 177 -16.02 -9.85 -7.88
N PHE A 178 -15.20 -9.64 -8.91
CA PHE A 178 -15.36 -10.31 -10.20
C PHE A 178 -15.31 -11.84 -10.04
N LEU A 179 -14.38 -12.39 -9.26
CA LEU A 179 -14.25 -13.83 -9.01
C LEU A 179 -15.41 -14.37 -8.16
N PHE A 180 -15.76 -13.71 -7.05
CA PHE A 180 -16.91 -14.11 -6.22
C PHE A 180 -18.24 -14.13 -7.01
N ARG A 181 -18.46 -13.11 -7.84
CA ARG A 181 -19.65 -13.03 -8.70
C ARG A 181 -19.74 -14.25 -9.62
N HIS A 182 -18.61 -14.66 -10.20
CA HIS A 182 -18.58 -15.83 -11.09
C HIS A 182 -18.87 -17.14 -10.34
N MET A 183 -18.43 -17.26 -9.10
CA MET A 183 -18.75 -18.41 -8.24
C MET A 183 -20.19 -18.41 -7.73
N GLY A 184 -21.03 -17.47 -8.10
CA GLY A 184 -22.41 -17.35 -7.62
C GLY A 184 -22.54 -16.90 -6.16
N ILE A 185 -21.47 -16.34 -5.58
CA ILE A 185 -21.45 -15.88 -4.19
C ILE A 185 -21.80 -14.40 -4.13
N HIS A 186 -22.89 -14.06 -3.41
CA HIS A 186 -23.34 -12.68 -3.23
C HIS A 186 -23.36 -11.87 -4.53
N VAL A 187 -23.94 -12.43 -5.59
CA VAL A 187 -23.86 -11.92 -6.98
C VAL A 187 -24.29 -10.46 -7.11
N ALA A 188 -25.43 -10.08 -6.50
CA ALA A 188 -25.95 -8.71 -6.56
C ALA A 188 -25.02 -7.74 -5.82
N ASP A 189 -24.58 -8.12 -4.63
CA ASP A 189 -23.65 -7.34 -3.81
C ASP A 189 -22.29 -7.17 -4.51
N CYS A 190 -21.75 -8.24 -5.10
CA CYS A 190 -20.52 -8.19 -5.88
C CYS A 190 -20.64 -7.26 -7.08
N ARG A 191 -21.80 -7.22 -7.76
CA ARG A 191 -22.03 -6.29 -8.87
C ARG A 191 -21.97 -4.83 -8.39
N SER A 192 -22.74 -4.50 -7.34
CA SER A 192 -22.74 -3.16 -6.77
C SER A 192 -21.35 -2.74 -6.30
N ARG A 193 -20.61 -3.64 -5.62
CA ARG A 193 -19.23 -3.36 -5.16
C ARG A 193 -18.24 -3.16 -6.30
N LEU A 194 -18.42 -3.83 -7.45
CA LEU A 194 -17.63 -3.59 -8.66
C LEU A 194 -17.90 -2.20 -9.26
N GLU A 195 -19.15 -1.82 -9.33
CA GLU A 195 -19.57 -0.50 -9.81
C GLU A 195 -19.02 0.60 -8.90
N ASN A 196 -19.19 0.45 -7.59
CA ASN A 196 -18.67 1.37 -6.58
C ASN A 196 -17.13 1.48 -6.65
N ALA A 197 -16.41 0.35 -6.71
CA ALA A 197 -14.96 0.36 -6.84
C ALA A 197 -14.50 1.10 -8.11
N SER A 198 -15.29 1.02 -9.17
CA SER A 198 -15.00 1.72 -10.42
C SER A 198 -15.21 3.23 -10.30
N ALA A 199 -16.30 3.66 -9.68
CA ALA A 199 -16.57 5.06 -9.42
C ALA A 199 -15.52 5.66 -8.47
N GLU A 200 -15.24 4.97 -7.36
CA GLU A 200 -14.24 5.39 -6.38
C GLU A 200 -12.83 5.48 -6.96
N PHE A 201 -12.41 4.53 -7.81
CA PHE A 201 -11.10 4.60 -8.45
C PHE A 201 -10.96 5.84 -9.34
N SER A 202 -11.98 6.11 -10.13
CA SER A 202 -12.00 7.29 -11.00
C SER A 202 -12.01 8.59 -10.21
N ALA A 203 -12.81 8.67 -9.14
CA ALA A 203 -12.86 9.80 -8.24
C ALA A 203 -11.50 10.01 -7.53
N THR A 204 -10.89 8.94 -7.04
CA THR A 204 -9.56 8.97 -6.40
C THR A 204 -8.49 9.55 -7.34
N LEU A 205 -8.47 9.12 -8.61
CA LEU A 205 -7.52 9.68 -9.57
C LEU A 205 -7.80 11.15 -9.91
N ALA A 206 -9.08 11.54 -10.01
CA ALA A 206 -9.46 12.93 -10.25
C ALA A 206 -9.08 13.84 -9.08
N GLU A 207 -9.32 13.40 -7.85
CA GLU A 207 -8.95 14.13 -6.63
C GLU A 207 -7.42 14.25 -6.49
N LEU A 208 -6.68 13.16 -6.73
CA LEU A 208 -5.22 13.21 -6.77
C LEU A 208 -4.71 14.17 -7.84
N LYS A 209 -5.33 14.20 -9.01
CA LYS A 209 -4.97 15.13 -10.09
C LYS A 209 -5.28 16.57 -9.71
N ALA A 210 -6.41 16.84 -9.08
CA ALA A 210 -6.78 18.18 -8.60
C ALA A 210 -5.89 18.68 -7.46
N SER A 211 -5.45 17.75 -6.60
CA SER A 211 -4.50 18.01 -5.49
C SER A 211 -3.05 18.05 -5.99
N ALA A 212 -2.82 17.66 -7.24
CA ALA A 212 -1.48 17.54 -7.80
C ALA A 212 -0.97 18.94 -8.10
N LEU A 213 -0.04 19.12 -7.55
CA LEU A 213 1.20 19.76 -7.77
C LEU A 213 1.58 19.67 -9.25
N ASP A 214 2.05 20.78 -9.78
CA ASP A 214 2.81 20.80 -11.05
C ASP A 214 4.15 20.04 -10.89
N GLU A 215 4.05 18.81 -10.35
CA GLU A 215 5.20 17.94 -10.17
C GLU A 215 5.42 17.14 -11.46
N PRO A 216 6.57 17.30 -12.11
CA PRO A 216 6.89 16.56 -13.31
C PRO A 216 6.78 15.04 -13.06
N GLY A 217 6.02 14.35 -13.90
CA GLY A 217 5.85 12.89 -13.84
C GLY A 217 4.73 12.40 -12.92
N PHE A 218 4.11 13.19 -12.04
CA PHE A 218 2.97 12.75 -11.25
C PHE A 218 1.72 12.55 -12.11
N SER A 219 1.39 13.55 -12.95
CA SER A 219 0.28 13.43 -13.90
C SER A 219 0.42 12.23 -14.83
N ALA A 220 1.63 11.95 -15.32
CA ALA A 220 1.89 10.77 -16.17
C ALA A 220 1.65 9.45 -15.42
N ARG A 221 1.98 9.36 -14.12
CA ARG A 221 1.69 8.18 -13.29
C ARG A 221 0.19 7.99 -13.10
N LEU A 222 -0.56 9.06 -12.85
CA LEU A 222 -2.03 9.01 -12.72
C LEU A 222 -2.69 8.60 -14.04
N GLU A 223 -2.27 9.16 -15.16
CA GLU A 223 -2.76 8.78 -16.49
C GLU A 223 -2.46 7.32 -16.82
N SER A 224 -1.24 6.85 -16.51
CA SER A 224 -0.85 5.46 -16.69
C SER A 224 -1.74 4.52 -15.89
N ALA A 225 -2.04 4.84 -14.63
CA ALA A 225 -2.96 4.07 -13.79
C ALA A 225 -4.39 4.12 -14.34
N GLY A 226 -4.88 5.29 -14.76
CA GLY A 226 -6.21 5.48 -15.33
C GLY A 226 -6.43 4.71 -16.64
N ASN A 227 -5.44 4.71 -17.53
CA ASN A 227 -5.53 3.98 -18.80
C ASN A 227 -5.54 2.46 -18.57
N LEU A 228 -4.72 1.97 -17.63
CA LEU A 228 -4.73 0.55 -17.26
C LEU A 228 -6.04 0.16 -16.57
N TRP A 229 -6.64 1.07 -15.78
CA TRP A 229 -7.95 0.85 -15.17
C TRP A 229 -9.06 0.69 -16.20
N LYS A 230 -9.08 1.50 -17.27
CA LYS A 230 -10.05 1.34 -18.36
C LYS A 230 -9.94 -0.04 -19.02
N LEU A 231 -8.70 -0.48 -19.29
CA LEU A 231 -8.42 -1.83 -19.82
C LEU A 231 -8.88 -2.93 -18.86
N PHE A 232 -8.65 -2.75 -17.56
CA PHE A 232 -9.06 -3.69 -16.52
C PHE A 232 -10.59 -3.83 -16.46
N ARG A 233 -11.33 -2.72 -16.50
CA ARG A 233 -12.80 -2.74 -16.54
C ARG A 233 -13.32 -3.48 -17.76
N SER A 234 -12.80 -3.15 -18.94
CA SER A 234 -13.17 -3.82 -20.19
C SER A 234 -12.87 -5.33 -20.15
N ALA A 235 -11.78 -5.72 -19.47
CA ALA A 235 -11.43 -7.14 -19.33
C ALA A 235 -12.40 -7.93 -18.44
N MET A 236 -13.15 -7.29 -17.55
CA MET A 236 -14.14 -7.94 -16.68
C MET A 236 -15.53 -8.12 -17.33
N ASP A 237 -15.73 -7.60 -18.53
CA ASP A 237 -16.95 -7.77 -19.30
C ASP A 237 -16.91 -9.11 -20.05
N ILE A 238 -17.48 -10.15 -19.43
CA ILE A 238 -17.57 -11.50 -20.01
C ILE A 238 -18.87 -11.60 -20.79
N ARG A 239 -18.75 -11.86 -22.08
CA ARG A 239 -19.93 -12.09 -22.97
C ARG A 239 -20.31 -13.55 -23.02
N ASP A 240 -19.33 -14.45 -23.02
CA ASP A 240 -19.51 -15.91 -22.99
C ASP A 240 -18.98 -16.48 -21.66
N PRO A 241 -19.80 -17.22 -20.88
CA PRO A 241 -19.34 -17.89 -19.67
C PRO A 241 -18.14 -18.82 -19.88
N GLY A 242 -17.98 -19.42 -21.05
CA GLY A 242 -16.83 -20.24 -21.42
C GLY A 242 -15.48 -19.50 -21.42
N ASP A 243 -15.51 -18.18 -21.58
CA ASP A 243 -14.31 -17.33 -21.58
C ASP A 243 -13.78 -17.02 -20.17
N PHE A 244 -14.52 -17.40 -19.13
CA PHE A 244 -14.17 -17.05 -17.75
C PHE A 244 -12.74 -17.44 -17.37
N PRO A 245 -12.23 -18.67 -17.60
CA PRO A 245 -10.88 -19.03 -17.17
C PRO A 245 -9.80 -18.12 -17.76
N GLN A 246 -9.94 -17.75 -19.04
CA GLN A 246 -9.02 -16.85 -19.71
C GLN A 246 -9.15 -15.42 -19.18
N THR A 247 -10.37 -14.96 -19.03
CA THR A 247 -10.69 -13.64 -18.47
C THR A 247 -10.18 -13.51 -17.05
N ALA A 248 -10.40 -14.49 -16.18
CA ALA A 248 -9.91 -14.49 -14.80
C ALA A 248 -8.38 -14.39 -14.73
N ARG A 249 -7.66 -15.12 -15.61
CA ARG A 249 -6.19 -15.01 -15.72
C ARG A 249 -5.76 -13.60 -16.14
N LYS A 250 -6.48 -12.98 -17.07
CA LYS A 250 -6.22 -11.61 -17.54
C LYS A 250 -6.50 -10.60 -16.43
N VAL A 251 -7.65 -10.72 -15.76
CA VAL A 251 -8.06 -9.87 -14.62
C VAL A 251 -7.04 -9.96 -13.49
N PHE A 252 -6.58 -11.16 -13.14
CA PHE A 252 -5.53 -11.34 -12.14
C PHE A 252 -4.26 -10.57 -12.50
N ARG A 253 -3.73 -10.73 -13.70
CA ARG A 253 -2.49 -10.07 -14.14
C ARG A 253 -2.64 -8.55 -14.16
N ILE A 254 -3.70 -8.04 -14.79
CA ILE A 254 -3.92 -6.59 -14.87
C ILE A 254 -4.09 -5.98 -13.46
N SER A 255 -4.74 -6.68 -12.52
CA SER A 255 -4.85 -6.19 -11.15
C SER A 255 -3.51 -6.09 -10.43
N GLU A 256 -2.56 -7.00 -10.68
CA GLU A 256 -1.20 -6.90 -10.14
C GLU A 256 -0.42 -5.72 -10.77
N ASP A 257 -0.57 -5.49 -12.07
CA ASP A 257 0.03 -4.34 -12.76
C ASP A 257 -0.56 -3.01 -12.26
N LEU A 258 -1.88 -2.97 -12.02
CA LEU A 258 -2.54 -1.82 -11.40
C LEU A 258 -2.03 -1.55 -9.98
N LEU A 259 -1.84 -2.60 -9.19
CA LEU A 259 -1.26 -2.47 -7.85
C LEU A 259 0.13 -1.84 -7.91
N SER A 260 0.98 -2.28 -8.84
CA SER A 260 2.32 -1.72 -9.03
C SER A 260 2.29 -0.24 -9.43
N ARG A 261 1.38 0.15 -10.32
CA ARG A 261 1.22 1.57 -10.71
C ARG A 261 0.69 2.43 -9.58
N ALA A 262 -0.29 1.91 -8.82
CA ALA A 262 -0.82 2.59 -7.66
C ALA A 262 0.23 2.73 -6.55
N GLU A 263 1.12 1.74 -6.38
CA GLU A 263 2.26 1.83 -5.46
C GLU A 263 3.19 2.98 -5.86
N ALA A 264 3.51 3.12 -7.14
CA ALA A 264 4.35 4.22 -7.63
C ALA A 264 3.72 5.61 -7.42
N VAL A 265 2.39 5.72 -7.43
CA VAL A 265 1.67 6.95 -7.06
C VAL A 265 1.81 7.23 -5.57
N VAL A 266 1.63 6.23 -4.72
CA VAL A 266 1.80 6.38 -3.26
C VAL A 266 3.22 6.76 -2.87
N GLU A 267 4.22 6.10 -3.47
CA GLU A 267 5.63 6.42 -3.23
C GLU A 267 5.95 7.86 -3.62
N HIS A 268 5.37 8.35 -4.71
CA HIS A 268 5.49 9.76 -5.06
C HIS A 268 4.89 10.68 -3.98
N CYS A 269 3.68 10.39 -3.49
CA CYS A 269 3.04 11.15 -2.42
C CYS A 269 3.87 11.13 -1.12
N ILE A 270 4.51 10.02 -0.79
CA ILE A 270 5.41 9.91 0.37
C ILE A 270 6.65 10.79 0.21
N GLY A 271 7.18 10.93 -1.00
CA GLY A 271 8.33 11.76 -1.32
C GLY A 271 8.05 13.26 -1.30
N LEU A 272 6.79 13.70 -1.25
CA LEU A 272 6.44 15.12 -1.23
C LEU A 272 6.90 15.80 0.08
N PRO A 273 7.33 17.07 0.02
CA PRO A 273 7.64 17.84 1.23
C PRO A 273 6.36 18.11 2.04
N ASP A 274 6.47 18.15 3.36
CA ASP A 274 5.32 18.30 4.26
C ASP A 274 4.64 19.68 4.24
N ASN A 275 5.33 20.75 3.79
CA ASN A 275 4.97 22.15 4.03
C ASN A 275 4.84 23.02 2.76
N LYS A 276 4.57 22.49 1.61
CA LYS A 276 4.16 23.36 0.49
C LYS A 276 2.66 23.60 0.58
N GLY A 277 2.26 24.88 0.57
CA GLY A 277 0.88 25.37 0.72
C GLY A 277 -0.08 24.84 -0.34
N TYR A 278 -0.46 23.59 -0.15
CA TYR A 278 -1.53 22.96 -0.89
C TYR A 278 -2.87 23.43 -0.35
N PRO A 279 -3.85 23.70 -1.19
CA PRO A 279 -5.17 24.00 -0.71
C PRO A 279 -5.67 22.83 0.17
N PRO A 280 -6.36 23.11 1.28
CA PRO A 280 -6.94 22.05 2.11
C PRO A 280 -7.86 21.21 1.24
N ALA A 281 -7.71 19.88 1.33
CA ALA A 281 -8.61 18.95 0.65
C ALA A 281 -10.06 19.32 1.02
N GLN A 282 -10.87 19.65 0.02
CA GLN A 282 -12.30 19.85 0.23
C GLN A 282 -12.85 18.56 0.81
N GLN A 283 -13.42 18.65 2.02
CA GLN A 283 -14.14 17.52 2.60
C GLN A 283 -15.30 17.20 1.65
N VAL A 284 -15.18 16.12 0.91
CA VAL A 284 -16.31 15.54 0.21
C VAL A 284 -17.23 15.00 1.30
N VAL A 285 -18.23 15.80 1.66
CA VAL A 285 -19.35 15.35 2.48
C VAL A 285 -20.09 14.33 1.64
N THR A 286 -19.84 13.06 1.90
CA THR A 286 -20.68 11.97 1.40
C THR A 286 -22.02 12.09 2.11
N ALA A 287 -23.02 12.58 1.36
CA ALA A 287 -24.44 12.48 1.73
C ALA A 287 -24.90 11.02 1.58
#